data_bcc40e1ab7a39cbbc7d29145e4dea971
#
_entry.id   bcc40e1ab7a39cbbc7d29145e4dea971
#
_cell.length_a   1.000
_cell.length_b   1.000
_cell.length_c   1.000
_cell.angle_alpha   90.00
_cell.angle_beta   90.00
_cell.angle_gamma   90.00
#
_symmetry.space_group_name_H-M   'P 1'
#
loop_
_entity.id
_entity.type
_entity.pdbx_description
1 polymer ?
#
loop_
_entity_poly.entity_id
_entity_poly.type
_entity_poly.pdbx_seq_one_letter_code
_entity_poly.pdbx_strand_id
1 'polypeptide(L)'
;MTNSSELVAVKRGRILLVRRRRDHLWMFPGGQKRERESEKDCLRREIKEELPKLKQGRIKLWKKVNGTNRHSGRKMSDAIFIVKKVSGDLTIGDKHEIDKATWRKPRGTRLTPTSRATSGICSSPSDNTVVRQ
;
A
#
# COMPACT_ATOMS: atom_id res chain seq x y z
N MET A 1 -7.11 -13.75 -10.71
CA MET A 1 -7.75 -12.63 -10.00
C MET A 1 -7.01 -12.35 -8.71
N THR A 2 -6.76 -11.09 -8.40
CA THR A 2 -6.05 -10.72 -7.18
C THR A 2 -7.00 -10.64 -5.98
N ASN A 3 -6.44 -10.83 -4.78
CA ASN A 3 -7.19 -10.82 -3.53
C ASN A 3 -7.22 -9.43 -2.87
N SER A 4 -6.26 -8.58 -3.19
CA SER A 4 -6.14 -7.27 -2.58
C SER A 4 -5.55 -6.26 -3.55
N SER A 5 -5.67 -4.99 -3.18
CA SER A 5 -5.08 -3.89 -3.94
C SER A 5 -4.31 -2.98 -3.00
N GLU A 6 -3.15 -2.51 -3.44
CA GLU A 6 -2.32 -1.60 -2.67
C GLU A 6 -1.90 -0.42 -3.54
N LEU A 7 -1.69 0.72 -2.91
CA LEU A 7 -1.28 1.94 -3.58
C LEU A 7 0.15 2.31 -3.21
N VAL A 8 0.95 2.53 -4.23
CA VAL A 8 2.27 3.12 -4.09
C VAL A 8 2.16 4.58 -4.52
N ALA A 9 2.06 5.46 -3.55
CA ALA A 9 2.03 6.90 -3.81
C ALA A 9 3.42 7.45 -3.54
N VAL A 10 3.99 8.10 -4.55
CA VAL A 10 5.34 8.66 -4.47
C VAL A 10 5.26 10.17 -4.57
N LYS A 11 5.90 10.86 -3.63
CA LYS A 11 5.94 12.31 -3.61
C LYS A 11 7.28 12.76 -3.04
N ARG A 12 8.04 13.50 -3.84
CA ARG A 12 9.34 14.04 -3.44
C ARG A 12 10.31 12.97 -2.88
N GLY A 13 10.35 11.81 -3.54
CA GLY A 13 11.22 10.72 -3.12
C GLY A 13 10.76 9.96 -1.89
N ARG A 14 9.56 10.23 -1.43
CA ARG A 14 8.97 9.55 -0.27
C ARG A 14 7.76 8.74 -0.70
N ILE A 15 7.50 7.69 0.06
CA ILE A 15 6.38 6.78 -0.18
C ILE A 15 5.38 6.95 0.94
N LEU A 16 4.10 6.94 0.58
CA LEU A 16 3.03 6.99 1.55
C LEU A 16 2.88 5.63 2.23
N LEU A 17 3.00 5.61 3.54
CA LEU A 17 2.82 4.41 4.34
C LEU A 17 1.80 4.68 5.44
N VAL A 18 1.05 3.65 5.78
CA VAL A 18 0.14 3.64 6.92
C VAL A 18 0.61 2.60 7.92
N ARG A 19 0.36 2.84 9.19
CA ARG A 19 0.76 1.90 10.23
C ARG A 19 -0.46 1.14 10.72
N ARG A 20 -0.37 -0.18 10.67
CA ARG A 20 -1.43 -1.05 11.15
C ARG A 20 -1.48 -0.98 12.69
N ARG A 21 -2.67 -0.71 13.22
CA ARG A 21 -2.84 -0.55 14.67
C ARG A 21 -2.50 -1.81 15.44
N ARG A 22 -2.89 -2.95 14.91
CA ARG A 22 -2.76 -4.25 15.59
C ARG A 22 -1.34 -4.59 16.01
N ASP A 23 -0.37 -4.37 15.14
CA ASP A 23 1.02 -4.79 15.35
C ASP A 23 2.05 -3.69 15.05
N HIS A 24 1.58 -2.49 14.71
CA HIS A 24 2.42 -1.33 14.40
C HIS A 24 3.36 -1.56 13.20
N LEU A 25 2.99 -2.44 12.30
CA LEU A 25 3.74 -2.63 11.07
C LEU A 25 3.30 -1.61 10.02
N TRP A 26 4.27 -1.09 9.30
CA TRP A 26 4.03 -0.16 8.21
C TRP A 26 3.68 -0.92 6.95
N MET A 27 2.74 -0.38 6.18
CA MET A 27 2.27 -1.01 4.95
C MET A 27 1.81 0.06 3.96
N PHE A 28 1.66 -0.34 2.71
CA PHE A 28 1.04 0.53 1.73
C PHE A 28 -0.46 0.62 2.00
N PRO A 29 -1.07 1.80 1.73
CA PRO A 29 -2.52 1.92 1.83
C PRO A 29 -3.21 0.95 0.87
N GLY A 30 -4.33 0.41 1.30
CA GLY A 30 -5.09 -0.53 0.49
C GLY A 30 -5.73 -1.59 1.36
N GLY A 31 -6.21 -2.64 0.75
CA GLY A 31 -6.84 -3.71 1.50
C GLY A 31 -7.41 -4.81 0.63
N GLN A 32 -8.19 -5.67 1.25
CA GLN A 32 -8.75 -6.84 0.59
C GLN A 32 -9.90 -6.47 -0.33
N LYS A 33 -9.92 -7.14 -1.46
CA LYS A 33 -10.95 -6.96 -2.46
C LYS A 33 -12.25 -7.67 -2.00
N ARG A 34 -13.35 -6.99 -2.17
CA ARG A 34 -14.66 -7.57 -1.96
C ARG A 34 -15.11 -8.31 -3.21
N GLU A 35 -16.04 -9.22 -3.04
CA GLU A 35 -16.65 -9.91 -4.16
C GLU A 35 -17.26 -8.91 -5.13
N ARG A 36 -17.09 -9.15 -6.44
CA ARG A 36 -17.59 -8.30 -7.53
C ARG A 36 -16.99 -6.93 -7.63
N GLU A 37 -15.99 -6.65 -6.84
CA GLU A 37 -15.27 -5.39 -6.89
C GLU A 37 -14.10 -5.53 -7.87
N SER A 38 -13.88 -4.51 -8.71
CA SER A 38 -12.65 -4.49 -9.49
C SER A 38 -11.49 -4.13 -8.58
N GLU A 39 -10.27 -4.44 -9.02
CA GLU A 39 -9.06 -4.11 -8.27
C GLU A 39 -8.96 -2.61 -8.03
N LYS A 40 -9.30 -1.81 -9.02
CA LYS A 40 -9.26 -0.36 -8.94
C LYS A 40 -10.33 0.18 -7.99
N ASP A 41 -11.53 -0.36 -8.05
CA ASP A 41 -12.60 0.05 -7.15
C ASP A 41 -12.30 -0.33 -5.71
N CYS A 42 -11.70 -1.50 -5.50
CA CYS A 42 -11.20 -1.93 -4.21
C CYS A 42 -10.23 -0.89 -3.64
N LEU A 43 -9.26 -0.49 -4.45
CA LEU A 43 -8.26 0.47 -4.00
C LEU A 43 -8.90 1.81 -3.63
N ARG A 44 -9.78 2.32 -4.49
CA ARG A 44 -10.45 3.59 -4.23
C ARG A 44 -11.28 3.55 -2.94
N ARG A 45 -11.98 2.46 -2.73
CA ARG A 45 -12.77 2.28 -1.51
C ARG A 45 -11.88 2.25 -0.27
N GLU A 46 -10.82 1.47 -0.30
CA GLU A 46 -9.90 1.35 0.83
C GLU A 46 -9.20 2.67 1.15
N ILE A 47 -8.75 3.39 0.13
CA ILE A 47 -8.12 4.70 0.34
C ILE A 47 -9.12 5.68 0.95
N LYS A 48 -10.36 5.67 0.49
CA LYS A 48 -11.40 6.55 1.04
C LYS A 48 -11.70 6.22 2.51
N GLU A 49 -11.65 4.95 2.87
CA GLU A 49 -11.86 4.53 4.25
C GLU A 49 -10.68 4.89 5.15
N GLU A 50 -9.46 4.67 4.68
CA GLU A 50 -8.26 4.88 5.47
C GLU A 50 -7.82 6.33 5.50
N LEU A 51 -7.82 7.00 4.35
CA LEU A 51 -7.33 8.36 4.19
C LEU A 51 -8.33 9.20 3.38
N PRO A 52 -9.47 9.55 4.00
CA PRO A 52 -10.59 10.17 3.27
C PRO A 52 -10.28 11.53 2.66
N LYS A 53 -9.26 12.22 3.14
CA LYS A 53 -8.89 13.54 2.61
C LYS A 53 -7.75 13.48 1.60
N LEU A 54 -7.22 12.31 1.33
CA LEU A 54 -6.19 12.17 0.32
C LEU A 54 -6.83 12.29 -1.07
N LYS A 55 -6.23 13.14 -1.88
CA LYS A 55 -6.62 13.31 -3.28
C LYS A 55 -5.54 12.72 -4.15
N GLN A 56 -5.89 11.70 -4.90
CA GLN A 56 -4.97 11.08 -5.84
C GLN A 56 -5.36 11.40 -7.26
N GLY A 57 -4.35 11.65 -8.08
CA GLY A 57 -4.54 11.80 -9.50
C GLY A 57 -4.77 10.44 -10.16
N ARG A 58 -4.30 10.30 -11.38
CA ARG A 58 -4.49 9.06 -12.12
C ARG A 58 -3.70 7.92 -11.50
N ILE A 59 -4.40 6.88 -11.07
CA ILE A 59 -3.75 5.66 -10.57
C ILE A 59 -3.60 4.68 -11.73
N LYS A 60 -2.45 4.03 -11.79
CA LYS A 60 -2.15 3.07 -12.85
C LYS A 60 -1.76 1.74 -12.24
N LEU A 61 -2.28 0.66 -12.79
CA LEU A 61 -1.83 -0.66 -12.40
C LEU A 61 -0.36 -0.80 -12.80
N TRP A 62 0.47 -1.12 -11.82
CA TRP A 62 1.89 -1.29 -12.07
C TRP A 62 2.25 -2.76 -12.20
N LYS A 63 1.83 -3.58 -11.25
CA LYS A 63 2.10 -5.01 -11.35
C LYS A 63 1.20 -5.79 -10.41
N LYS A 64 1.18 -7.10 -10.63
CA LYS A 64 0.51 -8.04 -9.74
C LYS A 64 1.57 -8.89 -9.07
N VAL A 65 1.49 -9.00 -7.75
CA VAL A 65 2.48 -9.72 -6.95
C VAL A 65 1.80 -10.89 -6.26
N ASN A 66 2.44 -12.05 -6.32
CA ASN A 66 1.98 -13.24 -5.61
C ASN A 66 2.81 -13.43 -4.35
N GLY A 67 2.15 -13.82 -3.28
CA GLY A 67 2.81 -14.11 -2.03
C GLY A 67 2.09 -15.20 -1.27
N THR A 68 2.60 -15.53 -0.10
CA THR A 68 1.97 -16.51 0.76
C THR A 68 1.79 -15.89 2.15
N ASN A 69 0.59 -16.04 2.69
CA ASN A 69 0.34 -15.59 4.05
C ASN A 69 1.06 -16.52 5.03
N ARG A 70 1.89 -15.94 5.89
CA ARG A 70 2.69 -16.72 6.83
C ARG A 70 1.88 -17.50 7.86
N HIS A 71 0.72 -16.98 8.22
CA HIS A 71 -0.10 -17.60 9.27
C HIS A 71 -1.01 -18.68 8.72
N SER A 72 -1.59 -18.47 7.56
CA SER A 72 -2.58 -19.39 6.99
C SER A 72 -2.02 -20.32 5.91
N GLY A 73 -0.83 -20.02 5.39
CA GLY A 73 -0.26 -20.74 4.26
C GLY A 73 -0.99 -20.47 2.94
N ARG A 74 -1.97 -19.59 2.95
CA ARG A 74 -2.75 -19.27 1.76
C ARG A 74 -1.96 -18.44 0.77
N LYS A 75 -2.12 -18.77 -0.50
CA LYS A 75 -1.58 -17.94 -1.56
C LYS A 75 -2.39 -16.66 -1.65
N MET A 76 -1.68 -15.55 -1.69
CA MET A 76 -2.28 -14.22 -1.84
C MET A 76 -1.73 -13.55 -3.08
N SER A 77 -2.56 -12.73 -3.71
CA SER A 77 -2.11 -11.94 -4.84
C SER A 77 -2.59 -10.51 -4.67
N ASP A 78 -1.68 -9.57 -4.92
CA ASP A 78 -1.94 -8.15 -4.81
C ASP A 78 -1.86 -7.46 -6.15
N ALA A 79 -2.79 -6.56 -6.41
CA ALA A 79 -2.69 -5.62 -7.51
C ALA A 79 -2.03 -4.36 -6.96
N ILE A 80 -0.90 -3.99 -7.52
CA ILE A 80 -0.13 -2.84 -7.07
C ILE A 80 -0.35 -1.69 -8.06
N PHE A 81 -0.90 -0.60 -7.54
CA PHE A 81 -1.14 0.60 -8.33
C PHE A 81 -0.13 1.67 -7.93
N ILE A 82 0.22 2.51 -8.86
CA ILE A 82 1.13 3.63 -8.62
C ILE A 82 0.46 4.95 -8.96
N VAL A 83 0.73 5.98 -8.16
CA VAL A 83 0.28 7.34 -8.40
C VAL A 83 1.40 8.30 -8.04
N LYS A 84 1.59 9.33 -8.88
CA LYS A 84 2.62 10.35 -8.66
C LYS A 84 2.05 11.71 -8.28
N LYS A 85 0.80 11.97 -8.62
CA LYS A 85 0.12 13.23 -8.28
C LYS A 85 -0.81 12.97 -7.11
N VAL A 86 -0.39 13.40 -5.95
CA VAL A 86 -1.13 13.20 -4.71
C VAL A 86 -1.12 14.50 -3.93
N SER A 87 -2.26 14.83 -3.32
CA SER A 87 -2.39 15.99 -2.46
C SER A 87 -3.39 15.70 -1.34
N GLY A 88 -3.56 16.66 -0.46
CA GLY A 88 -4.51 16.52 0.64
C GLY A 88 -3.84 16.04 1.92
N ASP A 89 -4.61 16.07 3.00
CA ASP A 89 -4.12 15.70 4.32
C ASP A 89 -4.15 14.19 4.52
N LEU A 90 -3.27 13.71 5.36
CA LEU A 90 -3.23 12.31 5.77
C LEU A 90 -4.11 12.08 7.01
N THR A 91 -5.32 12.63 7.00
CA THR A 91 -6.28 12.39 8.08
C THR A 91 -6.72 10.93 8.05
N ILE A 92 -6.60 10.27 9.19
CA ILE A 92 -6.97 8.86 9.31
C ILE A 92 -8.48 8.74 9.47
N GLY A 93 -9.11 7.96 8.59
CA GLY A 93 -10.54 7.69 8.65
C GLY A 93 -10.84 6.48 9.53
N ASP A 94 -10.31 5.33 9.18
CA ASP A 94 -10.55 4.10 9.93
C ASP A 94 -9.48 3.91 11.01
N LYS A 95 -9.76 4.43 12.19
CA LYS A 95 -8.82 4.39 13.31
C LYS A 95 -8.69 3.01 13.94
N HIS A 96 -9.57 2.08 13.63
CA HIS A 96 -9.48 0.71 14.12
C HIS A 96 -8.43 -0.09 13.35
N GLU A 97 -8.27 0.20 12.09
CA GLU A 97 -7.34 -0.51 11.22
C GLU A 97 -5.94 0.10 11.25
N ILE A 98 -5.85 1.43 11.15
CA ILE A 98 -4.58 2.14 11.10
C ILE A 98 -4.55 3.24 12.15
N ASP A 99 -3.37 3.54 12.67
CA ASP A 99 -3.20 4.59 13.66
C ASP A 99 -2.24 5.70 13.23
N LYS A 100 -1.52 5.52 12.16
CA LYS A 100 -0.63 6.55 11.61
C LYS A 100 -0.57 6.47 10.11
N ALA A 101 -0.32 7.61 9.48
CA ALA A 101 -0.06 7.71 8.05
C ALA A 101 1.03 8.76 7.86
N THR A 102 1.97 8.49 6.98
CA THR A 102 3.07 9.42 6.77
C THR A 102 3.76 9.18 5.45
N TRP A 103 4.46 10.22 4.99
CA TRP A 103 5.38 10.13 3.87
C TRP A 103 6.76 9.78 4.41
N ARG A 104 7.28 8.63 4.01
CA ARG A 104 8.56 8.15 4.51
C ARG A 104 9.50 7.72 3.41
N LYS A 105 10.77 7.87 3.71
CA LYS A 105 11.80 7.20 2.90
C LYS A 105 11.65 5.70 3.13
N PRO A 106 11.73 4.87 2.08
CA PRO A 106 11.53 3.42 2.23
C PRO A 106 12.49 2.74 3.20
N ARG A 107 13.72 3.25 3.31
CA ARG A 107 14.75 2.64 4.13
C ARG A 107 14.47 2.80 5.63
N GLY A 108 14.67 1.74 6.39
CA GLY A 108 14.53 1.77 7.83
C GLY A 108 13.11 1.57 8.35
N THR A 109 12.16 1.32 7.48
CA THR A 109 10.76 1.15 7.85
C THR A 109 10.41 -0.34 7.97
N ARG A 110 9.75 -0.71 9.07
CA ARG A 110 9.24 -2.08 9.23
C ARG A 110 7.97 -2.23 8.41
N LEU A 111 7.99 -3.17 7.49
CA LEU A 111 6.88 -3.40 6.58
C LEU A 111 6.27 -4.77 6.82
N THR A 112 5.00 -4.92 6.42
CA THR A 112 4.38 -6.24 6.37
C THR A 112 5.08 -7.07 5.29
N PRO A 113 4.98 -8.42 5.34
CA PRO A 113 5.61 -9.24 4.30
C PRO A 113 5.17 -8.87 2.89
N THR A 114 3.88 -8.59 2.69
CA THR A 114 3.38 -8.19 1.38
C THR A 114 3.95 -6.84 0.96
N SER A 115 3.96 -5.87 1.88
CA SER A 115 4.52 -4.56 1.59
C SER A 115 6.02 -4.64 1.31
N ARG A 116 6.74 -5.54 1.95
CA ARG A 116 8.16 -5.75 1.64
C ARG A 116 8.36 -6.21 0.21
N ALA A 117 7.57 -7.20 -0.23
CA ALA A 117 7.66 -7.69 -1.60
C ALA A 117 7.33 -6.56 -2.58
N THR A 118 6.31 -5.78 -2.28
CA THR A 118 5.92 -4.64 -3.09
C THR A 118 7.00 -3.58 -3.07
N SER A 119 7.53 -3.27 -1.89
CA SER A 119 8.60 -2.28 -1.75
C SER A 119 9.83 -2.64 -2.54
N GLY A 120 10.20 -3.93 -2.56
CA GLY A 120 11.32 -4.40 -3.36
C GLY A 120 11.15 -4.10 -4.83
N ILE A 121 9.92 -3.98 -5.25
CA ILE A 121 9.59 -3.70 -6.64
C ILE A 121 9.40 -2.20 -6.89
N CYS A 122 8.94 -1.48 -5.87
CA CYS A 122 8.69 -0.05 -5.93
C CYS A 122 9.93 0.78 -6.15
N SER A 123 11.04 0.31 -5.67
CA SER A 123 12.29 1.03 -5.85
C SER A 123 12.62 1.11 -7.31
N SER A 124 13.19 2.23 -7.71
CA SER A 124 13.81 2.29 -9.02
C SER A 124 14.85 1.18 -9.10
N PRO A 125 15.22 0.74 -10.31
CA PRO A 125 16.24 -0.31 -10.46
C PRO A 125 17.54 0.03 -9.71
N SER A 126 17.84 1.29 -9.54
CA SER A 126 19.02 1.73 -8.82
C SER A 126 18.84 1.66 -7.30
N ASP A 127 17.61 1.54 -6.82
CA ASP A 127 17.28 1.62 -5.40
C ASP A 127 16.71 0.33 -4.84
N ASN A 128 16.89 -0.76 -5.51
CA ASN A 128 16.33 -2.04 -5.08
C ASN A 128 16.75 -2.44 -3.67
N THR A 129 17.92 -2.00 -3.25
CA THR A 129 18.42 -2.28 -1.91
C THR A 129 17.64 -1.55 -0.83
N VAL A 130 17.05 -0.43 -1.16
CA VAL A 130 16.31 0.40 -0.20
C VAL A 130 15.08 -0.30 0.33
N VAL A 131 14.52 -1.18 -0.44
CA VAL A 131 13.23 -1.79 -0.17
C VAL A 131 13.29 -3.16 0.44
N ARG A 132 14.46 -3.63 0.72
CA ARG A 132 14.66 -4.93 1.36
C ARG A 132 14.62 -4.84 2.88
N GLN A 133 14.15 -3.73 3.36
CA GLN A 133 14.05 -3.45 4.78
C GLN A 133 13.05 -4.36 5.48
#